data_643fbfc8e2ace3fef842551435868bc0
#
_entry.id   643fbfc8e2ace3fef842551435868bc0
#
_cell.length_a   1.000
_cell.length_b   1.000
_cell.length_c   1.000
_cell.angle_alpha   90.00
_cell.angle_beta   90.00
_cell.angle_gamma   90.00
#
_symmetry.space_group_name_H-M   'P 1'
#
loop_
_entity.id
_entity.type
_entity.pdbx_description
1 polymer ?
#
loop_
_entity_poly.entity_id
_entity_poly.type
_entity_poly.pdbx_seq_one_letter_code
_entity_poly.pdbx_strand_id
1 'polypeptide(L)' 'MPYERFTDRARKVMQFAHQEALRFNHEYVGTEHILLGLIKE' A
#
# COMPACT_ATOMS: atom_id res chain seq x y z
N MET A 1 10.38 9.89 4.81
CA MET A 1 9.39 8.88 4.38
C MET A 1 10.01 7.97 3.34
N PRO A 2 9.83 6.66 3.44
CA PRO A 2 10.42 5.75 2.46
C PRO A 2 9.82 5.92 1.05
N TYR A 3 8.69 6.60 0.91
CA TYR A 3 7.98 6.77 -0.35
C TYR A 3 8.09 8.18 -0.92
N GLU A 4 9.05 8.97 -0.48
CA GLU A 4 9.13 10.37 -0.90
C GLU A 4 9.47 10.57 -2.38
N ARG A 5 10.04 9.54 -3.03
CA ARG A 5 10.33 9.57 -4.46
C ARG A 5 9.16 9.12 -5.33
N PHE A 6 8.08 8.70 -4.72
CA PHE A 6 6.90 8.25 -5.45
C PHE A 6 6.04 9.45 -5.83
N THR A 7 5.27 9.30 -6.89
CA THR A 7 4.21 10.26 -7.20
C THR A 7 3.18 10.23 -6.07
N ASP A 8 2.31 11.25 -6.04
CA ASP A 8 1.24 11.29 -5.03
C ASP A 8 0.32 10.07 -5.16
N ARG A 9 0.02 9.65 -6.38
CA ARG A 9 -0.84 8.48 -6.60
C ARG A 9 -0.16 7.18 -6.14
N ALA A 10 1.11 7.03 -6.47
CA ALA A 10 1.87 5.87 -6.03
C ALA A 10 1.96 5.83 -4.50
N ARG A 11 2.11 6.98 -3.88
CA ARG A 11 2.14 7.08 -2.42
C ARG A 11 0.82 6.64 -1.82
N LYS A 12 -0.32 7.04 -2.44
CA LYS A 12 -1.63 6.59 -2.00
C LYS A 12 -1.80 5.08 -2.13
N VAL A 13 -1.29 4.51 -3.21
CA VAL A 13 -1.32 3.05 -3.39
C VAL A 13 -0.60 2.36 -2.24
N MET A 14 0.57 2.87 -1.86
CA MET A 14 1.31 2.27 -0.76
C MET A 14 0.59 2.43 0.58
N GLN A 15 -0.08 3.57 0.79
CA GLN A 15 -0.90 3.77 2.00
C GLN A 15 -2.05 2.78 2.04
N PHE A 16 -2.74 2.56 0.93
CA PHE A 16 -3.81 1.56 0.86
C PHE A 16 -3.27 0.16 1.07
N ALA A 17 -2.11 -0.15 0.51
CA ALA A 17 -1.48 -1.45 0.70
C ALA A 17 -1.18 -1.69 2.19
N HIS A 18 -0.69 -0.67 2.88
CA HIS A 18 -0.43 -0.76 4.31
C HIS A 18 -1.73 -1.00 5.09
N GLN A 19 -2.80 -0.29 4.74
CA GLN A 19 -4.10 -0.47 5.36
C GLN A 19 -4.63 -1.90 5.14
N GLU A 20 -4.46 -2.44 3.94
CA GLU A 20 -4.91 -3.80 3.67
C GLU A 20 -4.10 -4.84 4.46
N ALA A 21 -2.80 -4.61 4.62
CA ALA A 21 -1.98 -5.48 5.44
C ALA A 21 -2.49 -5.49 6.89
N LEU A 22 -2.81 -4.31 7.43
CA LEU A 22 -3.36 -4.20 8.78
C LEU A 22 -4.72 -4.88 8.88
N ARG A 23 -5.57 -4.69 7.86
CA ARG A 23 -6.90 -5.28 7.83
C ARG A 23 -6.86 -6.80 7.89
N PHE A 24 -5.90 -7.41 7.22
CA PHE A 24 -5.73 -8.87 7.24
C PHE A 24 -4.83 -9.34 8.37
N ASN A 25 -4.43 -8.42 9.26
CA ASN A 25 -3.58 -8.73 10.42
C ASN A 25 -2.23 -9.31 10.00
N HIS A 26 -1.69 -8.81 8.89
CA HIS A 26 -0.36 -9.21 8.43
C HIS A 26 0.69 -8.25 9.01
N GLU A 27 1.87 -8.78 9.28
CA GLU A 27 2.97 -7.99 9.84
C GLU A 27 3.82 -7.33 8.76
N TYR A 28 3.51 -7.57 7.50
CA TYR A 28 4.30 -7.08 6.37
C TYR A 28 3.38 -6.60 5.27
N VAL A 29 3.93 -5.74 4.40
CA VAL A 29 3.25 -5.30 3.18
C VAL A 29 3.82 -6.12 2.03
N GLY A 30 3.05 -7.08 1.54
CA GLY A 30 3.46 -7.92 0.42
C GLY A 30 2.92 -7.41 -0.90
N THR A 31 3.29 -8.07 -1.99
CA THR A 31 2.84 -7.69 -3.33
C THR A 31 1.32 -7.82 -3.47
N GLU A 32 0.71 -8.75 -2.76
CA GLU A 32 -0.75 -8.91 -2.76
C GLU A 32 -1.45 -7.67 -2.20
N HIS A 33 -0.87 -7.02 -1.18
CA HIS A 33 -1.43 -5.81 -0.60
C HIS A 33 -1.28 -4.63 -1.57
N ILE A 34 -0.18 -4.56 -2.29
CA ILE A 34 0.05 -3.52 -3.30
C ILE A 34 -0.98 -3.66 -4.42
N LEU A 35 -1.27 -4.88 -4.84
CA LEU A 35 -2.29 -5.14 -5.84
C LEU A 35 -3.65 -4.60 -5.39
N LEU A 36 -4.04 -4.88 -4.14
CA LEU A 36 -5.28 -4.39 -3.58
C LEU A 36 -5.28 -2.87 -3.48
N GLY A 37 -4.15 -2.28 -3.15
CA GLY A 37 -4.01 -0.82 -3.11
C GLY A 37 -4.21 -0.19 -4.48
N LEU A 38 -3.70 -0.82 -5.52
CA LEU A 38 -3.88 -0.34 -6.90
C LEU A 38 -5.35 -0.37 -7.30
N ILE A 39 -6.07 -1.41 -6.89
CA ILE A 39 -7.50 -1.52 -7.19
C ILE A 39 -8.29 -0.41 -6.49
N LYS A 40 -7.92 -0.07 -5.27
CA LYS A 40 -8.59 0.97 -4.49
C LYS A 40 -8.30 2.38 -5.01
N GLU A 41 -7.12 2.60 -5.49
CA GLU A 41 -6.73 3.92 -6.00
C GLU A 41 -7.47 4.23 -7.29
#